data_7fe3930cd11f09893296304fe33864d7
#
_entry.id   7fe3930cd11f09893296304fe33864d7
#
_cell.length_a   1.000
_cell.length_b   1.000
_cell.length_c   1.000
_cell.angle_alpha   90.00
_cell.angle_beta   90.00
_cell.angle_gamma   90.00
#
_symmetry.space_group_name_H-M   'P 1'
#
loop_
_entity.id
_entity.type
_entity.pdbx_description
1 polymer ?
#
loop_
_entity_poly.entity_id
_entity_poly.type
_entity_poly.pdbx_seq_one_letter_code
_entity_poly.pdbx_strand_id
1 'polypeptide(L)'
;TPVDFNTQADALINCQRAARVAGGTVMDRPEWLTVAPDNSAVFCTLTNNSGRGVADPANPRIRNLHGHILKFSEEGNSPLATKFSWEIFLTAGDPALAAGGSNLVGDIEGDTFSSPDGLRIDPEGRMWVQTDHSVPGNSGVDGTTIDQAFGHNAMFYVDQQNKQSKRFLVGPLGCEITGLAYTPDLTTFFVNIQHPTGDWPVAGEAPRSSTIVVRRTDSQPVGNCQRPGGGRAR
;
A
#
# COMPACT_ATOMS: atom_id res chain seq x y z
N THR A 1 20.92 24.47 -12.14
CA THR A 1 22.26 24.17 -12.61
C THR A 1 22.27 22.74 -13.14
N PRO A 2 22.82 22.45 -14.34
CA PRO A 2 23.04 21.07 -14.77
C PRO A 2 23.92 20.38 -13.74
N VAL A 3 23.54 19.18 -13.31
CA VAL A 3 24.43 18.33 -12.49
C VAL A 3 25.07 17.37 -13.46
N ASP A 4 26.36 17.48 -13.60
CA ASP A 4 27.15 16.50 -14.32
C ASP A 4 27.38 15.31 -13.39
N PHE A 5 26.96 14.13 -13.81
CA PHE A 5 27.21 12.88 -13.09
C PHE A 5 28.58 12.35 -13.54
N ASN A 6 29.66 12.87 -12.94
CA ASN A 6 31.03 12.51 -13.33
C ASN A 6 31.49 11.23 -12.66
N THR A 7 30.84 10.83 -11.57
CA THR A 7 31.20 9.63 -10.80
C THR A 7 29.94 8.86 -10.41
N GLN A 8 30.11 7.58 -10.05
CA GLN A 8 29.04 6.77 -9.47
C GLN A 8 28.49 7.40 -8.18
N ALA A 9 29.34 8.04 -7.39
CA ALA A 9 28.92 8.72 -6.18
C ALA A 9 27.97 9.88 -6.47
N ASP A 10 28.21 10.68 -7.52
CA ASP A 10 27.31 11.76 -7.92
C ASP A 10 25.91 11.23 -8.27
N ALA A 11 25.85 10.10 -9.00
CA ALA A 11 24.58 9.46 -9.34
C ALA A 11 23.83 8.92 -8.11
N LEU A 12 24.55 8.32 -7.16
CA LEU A 12 23.95 7.78 -5.92
C LEU A 12 23.43 8.89 -4.99
N ILE A 13 24.21 9.97 -4.79
CA ILE A 13 23.81 11.11 -3.96
C ILE A 13 22.60 11.85 -4.57
N ASN A 14 22.55 11.93 -5.90
CA ASN A 14 21.48 12.63 -6.62
C ASN A 14 20.56 11.66 -7.38
N CYS A 15 20.25 10.50 -6.80
CA CYS A 15 19.56 9.40 -7.48
C CYS A 15 18.23 9.80 -8.15
N GLN A 16 17.41 10.64 -7.51
CA GLN A 16 16.16 11.13 -8.12
C GLN A 16 16.41 11.93 -9.41
N ARG A 17 17.47 12.72 -9.42
CA ARG A 17 17.83 13.52 -10.58
C ARG A 17 18.47 12.66 -11.66
N ALA A 18 19.32 11.73 -11.27
CA ALA A 18 19.91 10.75 -12.17
C ALA A 18 18.84 9.93 -12.88
N ALA A 19 17.85 9.45 -12.15
CA ALA A 19 16.71 8.74 -12.72
C ALA A 19 15.95 9.58 -13.75
N ARG A 20 15.70 10.87 -13.49
CA ARG A 20 15.04 11.78 -14.45
C ARG A 20 15.87 11.98 -15.72
N VAL A 21 17.18 12.19 -15.57
CA VAL A 21 18.09 12.36 -16.71
C VAL A 21 18.19 11.08 -17.54
N ALA A 22 18.14 9.92 -16.90
CA ALA A 22 18.10 8.61 -17.56
C ALA A 22 16.74 8.28 -18.22
N GLY A 23 15.73 9.16 -18.09
CA GLY A 23 14.40 8.92 -18.63
C GLY A 23 13.56 7.93 -17.83
N GLY A 24 13.82 7.81 -16.54
CA GLY A 24 13.04 6.97 -15.65
C GLY A 24 11.55 7.33 -15.64
N THR A 25 10.69 6.33 -15.56
CA THR A 25 9.23 6.51 -15.53
C THR A 25 8.80 7.28 -14.29
N VAL A 26 8.05 8.38 -14.48
CA VAL A 26 7.48 9.16 -13.38
C VAL A 26 6.25 8.45 -12.86
N MET A 27 6.28 8.05 -11.60
CA MET A 27 5.22 7.27 -10.95
C MET A 27 4.34 8.10 -10.02
N ASP A 28 3.14 7.59 -9.73
CA ASP A 28 2.13 8.23 -8.88
C ASP A 28 2.44 8.07 -7.38
N ARG A 29 3.41 8.84 -6.86
CA ARG A 29 3.85 8.78 -5.46
C ARG A 29 4.22 7.35 -5.04
N PRO A 30 5.33 6.81 -5.56
CA PRO A 30 5.82 5.50 -5.11
C PRO A 30 6.26 5.60 -3.66
N GLU A 31 5.80 4.66 -2.83
CA GLU A 31 6.06 4.65 -1.39
C GLU A 31 6.80 3.38 -0.98
N TRP A 32 6.09 2.31 -0.70
CA TRP A 32 6.72 1.12 -0.16
C TRP A 32 7.00 0.06 -1.22
N LEU A 33 8.11 -0.64 -0.99
CA LEU A 33 8.51 -1.83 -1.74
C LEU A 33 8.52 -3.03 -0.81
N THR A 34 8.05 -4.17 -1.31
CA THR A 34 8.18 -5.46 -0.62
C THR A 34 8.50 -6.57 -1.61
N VAL A 35 9.28 -7.54 -1.17
CA VAL A 35 9.69 -8.69 -1.98
C VAL A 35 8.91 -9.92 -1.51
N ALA A 36 8.44 -10.73 -2.46
CA ALA A 36 7.84 -12.01 -2.15
C ALA A 36 8.85 -12.93 -1.43
N PRO A 37 8.44 -13.78 -0.46
CA PRO A 37 9.36 -14.61 0.32
C PRO A 37 10.24 -15.56 -0.52
N ASP A 38 9.76 -15.94 -1.70
CA ASP A 38 10.47 -16.79 -2.66
C ASP A 38 11.30 -15.99 -3.68
N ASN A 39 11.40 -14.67 -3.53
CA ASN A 39 12.02 -13.72 -4.44
C ASN A 39 11.43 -13.69 -5.86
N SER A 40 10.25 -14.26 -6.08
CA SER A 40 9.63 -14.35 -7.42
C SER A 40 9.10 -13.02 -7.93
N ALA A 41 8.81 -12.08 -7.05
CA ALA A 41 8.25 -10.78 -7.39
C ALA A 41 8.59 -9.70 -6.35
N VAL A 42 8.57 -8.47 -6.83
CA VAL A 42 8.62 -7.26 -6.01
C VAL A 42 7.32 -6.47 -6.24
N PHE A 43 6.78 -5.91 -5.18
CA PHE A 43 5.58 -5.09 -5.24
C PHE A 43 5.91 -3.67 -4.80
N CYS A 44 5.26 -2.69 -5.43
CA CYS A 44 5.42 -1.27 -5.12
C CYS A 44 4.06 -0.60 -5.03
N THR A 45 3.79 0.08 -3.93
CA THR A 45 2.61 0.93 -3.80
C THR A 45 2.82 2.27 -4.48
N LEU A 46 1.80 2.72 -5.20
CA LEU A 46 1.67 4.05 -5.76
C LEU A 46 0.43 4.68 -5.14
N THR A 47 0.64 5.57 -4.17
CA THR A 47 -0.41 5.99 -3.24
C THR A 47 -1.55 6.72 -3.92
N ASN A 48 -1.30 7.76 -4.66
CA ASN A 48 -2.27 8.49 -5.48
C ASN A 48 -1.58 9.62 -6.25
N ASN A 49 -2.27 10.23 -7.23
CA ASN A 49 -1.83 11.46 -7.88
C ASN A 49 -3.03 12.19 -8.52
N SER A 50 -3.69 13.04 -7.76
CA SER A 50 -4.81 13.86 -8.26
C SER A 50 -4.40 14.86 -9.36
N GLY A 51 -3.12 15.16 -9.47
CA GLY A 51 -2.55 16.07 -10.48
C GLY A 51 -2.12 15.38 -11.77
N ARG A 52 -2.22 14.06 -11.91
CA ARG A 52 -1.84 13.37 -13.15
C ARG A 52 -2.75 13.75 -14.31
N GLY A 53 -2.19 14.43 -15.29
CA GLY A 53 -2.94 14.90 -16.47
C GLY A 53 -2.93 13.93 -17.65
N VAL A 54 -1.94 13.02 -17.73
CA VAL A 54 -1.76 12.09 -18.84
C VAL A 54 -1.51 10.68 -18.27
N ALA A 55 -2.28 9.72 -18.75
CA ALA A 55 -2.07 8.32 -18.41
C ALA A 55 -0.91 7.73 -19.21
N ASP A 56 -0.21 6.78 -18.62
CA ASP A 56 0.81 5.95 -19.26
C ASP A 56 0.69 4.50 -18.75
N PRO A 57 1.42 3.53 -19.31
CA PRO A 57 1.25 2.14 -18.90
C PRO A 57 1.45 1.88 -17.41
N ALA A 58 2.37 2.58 -16.74
CA ALA A 58 2.64 2.42 -15.31
C ALA A 58 1.68 3.23 -14.43
N ASN A 59 0.99 4.22 -15.00
CA ASN A 59 0.05 5.11 -14.33
C ASN A 59 -1.22 5.23 -15.19
N PRO A 60 -2.10 4.21 -15.17
CA PRO A 60 -3.16 4.06 -16.18
C PRO A 60 -4.33 5.04 -16.01
N ARG A 61 -4.37 5.78 -14.92
CA ARG A 61 -5.47 6.68 -14.60
C ARG A 61 -5.03 8.13 -14.55
N ILE A 62 -5.65 9.00 -15.34
CA ILE A 62 -5.58 10.45 -15.12
C ILE A 62 -6.26 10.78 -13.79
N ARG A 63 -5.74 11.79 -13.06
CA ARG A 63 -6.25 12.15 -11.73
C ARG A 63 -6.42 10.91 -10.83
N ASN A 64 -5.38 10.10 -10.73
CA ASN A 64 -5.39 8.85 -9.98
C ASN A 64 -5.64 9.10 -8.48
N LEU A 65 -6.90 9.15 -8.06
CA LEU A 65 -7.30 9.52 -6.70
C LEU A 65 -7.02 8.42 -5.69
N HIS A 66 -7.06 7.15 -6.13
CA HIS A 66 -7.05 6.02 -5.20
C HIS A 66 -5.77 5.18 -5.25
N GLY A 67 -4.88 5.44 -6.22
CA GLY A 67 -3.63 4.71 -6.31
C GLY A 67 -3.74 3.28 -6.82
N HIS A 68 -2.63 2.59 -6.84
CA HIS A 68 -2.52 1.21 -7.32
C HIS A 68 -1.25 0.55 -6.79
N ILE A 69 -1.11 -0.75 -7.02
CA ILE A 69 0.07 -1.53 -6.66
C ILE A 69 0.65 -2.13 -7.95
N LEU A 70 1.93 -1.88 -8.19
CA LEU A 70 2.70 -2.54 -9.25
C LEU A 70 3.31 -3.84 -8.72
N LYS A 71 3.43 -4.81 -9.62
CA LYS A 71 4.23 -6.02 -9.42
C LYS A 71 5.25 -6.11 -10.55
N PHE A 72 6.47 -6.44 -10.22
CA PHE A 72 7.49 -6.74 -11.21
C PHE A 72 8.30 -7.97 -10.81
N SER A 73 8.74 -8.70 -11.83
CA SER A 73 9.53 -9.93 -11.69
C SER A 73 10.80 -9.81 -12.50
N GLU A 74 11.93 -9.97 -11.86
CA GLU A 74 13.24 -9.85 -12.46
C GLU A 74 13.54 -11.05 -13.36
N GLU A 75 14.26 -10.81 -14.46
CA GLU A 75 14.62 -11.85 -15.41
C GLU A 75 15.44 -12.95 -14.72
N GLY A 76 15.00 -14.20 -14.89
CA GLY A 76 15.63 -15.34 -14.25
C GLY A 76 15.52 -15.38 -12.72
N ASN A 77 14.59 -14.61 -12.15
CA ASN A 77 14.40 -14.47 -10.70
C ASN A 77 15.71 -14.04 -9.99
N SER A 78 16.47 -13.16 -10.63
CA SER A 78 17.79 -12.74 -10.16
C SER A 78 17.79 -11.26 -9.75
N PRO A 79 18.16 -10.94 -8.49
CA PRO A 79 18.27 -9.55 -8.04
C PRO A 79 19.40 -8.77 -8.74
N LEU A 80 20.20 -9.43 -9.58
CA LEU A 80 21.23 -8.82 -10.41
C LEU A 80 20.76 -8.57 -11.85
N ALA A 81 19.50 -8.94 -12.17
CA ALA A 81 18.96 -8.71 -13.50
C ALA A 81 18.83 -7.22 -13.81
N THR A 82 19.06 -6.87 -15.07
CA THR A 82 18.86 -5.50 -15.57
C THR A 82 17.55 -5.34 -16.33
N LYS A 83 16.78 -6.42 -16.43
CA LYS A 83 15.47 -6.48 -17.06
C LYS A 83 14.47 -7.16 -16.14
N PHE A 84 13.23 -6.73 -16.24
CA PHE A 84 12.11 -7.30 -15.51
C PHE A 84 10.82 -7.20 -16.35
N SER A 85 9.89 -8.09 -16.13
CA SER A 85 8.51 -7.95 -16.54
C SER A 85 7.71 -7.29 -15.43
N TRP A 86 6.64 -6.56 -15.76
CA TRP A 86 5.83 -5.89 -14.76
C TRP A 86 4.35 -5.81 -15.19
N GLU A 87 3.50 -5.65 -14.21
CA GLU A 87 2.06 -5.50 -14.38
C GLU A 87 1.48 -4.59 -13.29
N ILE A 88 0.28 -4.05 -13.53
CA ILE A 88 -0.53 -3.49 -12.46
C ILE A 88 -1.16 -4.65 -11.72
N PHE A 89 -0.68 -4.90 -10.53
CA PHE A 89 -1.17 -6.00 -9.70
C PHE A 89 -2.57 -5.72 -9.18
N LEU A 90 -2.81 -4.51 -8.67
CA LEU A 90 -4.08 -4.13 -8.06
C LEU A 90 -4.33 -2.64 -8.29
N THR A 91 -5.52 -2.29 -8.68
CA THR A 91 -6.00 -0.92 -8.80
C THR A 91 -6.90 -0.61 -7.61
N ALA A 92 -6.46 0.30 -6.73
CA ALA A 92 -7.27 0.71 -5.58
C ALA A 92 -8.48 1.57 -6.00
N GLY A 93 -9.48 1.64 -5.15
CA GLY A 93 -10.79 2.22 -5.46
C GLY A 93 -11.89 1.17 -5.31
N ASP A 94 -13.13 1.58 -5.49
CA ASP A 94 -14.28 0.70 -5.39
C ASP A 94 -14.81 0.36 -6.79
N PRO A 95 -14.96 -0.92 -7.18
CA PRO A 95 -15.58 -1.32 -8.44
C PRO A 95 -17.00 -0.74 -8.63
N ALA A 96 -17.73 -0.50 -7.54
CA ALA A 96 -19.07 0.09 -7.56
C ALA A 96 -19.06 1.59 -7.94
N LEU A 97 -17.92 2.28 -7.89
CA LEU A 97 -17.78 3.69 -8.24
C LEU A 97 -17.65 3.95 -9.74
N ALA A 98 -17.93 2.98 -10.58
CA ALA A 98 -17.83 3.10 -12.04
C ALA A 98 -18.58 4.32 -12.63
N ALA A 99 -19.68 4.74 -12.01
CA ALA A 99 -20.44 5.92 -12.42
C ALA A 99 -19.66 7.26 -12.24
N GLY A 100 -18.67 7.29 -11.38
CA GLY A 100 -17.84 8.49 -11.11
C GLY A 100 -16.68 8.70 -12.07
N GLY A 101 -16.43 7.76 -12.98
CA GLY A 101 -15.35 7.82 -13.97
C GLY A 101 -14.29 6.74 -13.78
N SER A 102 -13.51 6.48 -14.82
CA SER A 102 -12.54 5.36 -14.85
C SER A 102 -11.40 5.47 -13.82
N ASN A 103 -11.11 6.67 -13.34
CA ASN A 103 -10.10 6.92 -12.31
C ASN A 103 -10.54 6.56 -10.88
N LEU A 104 -11.78 6.17 -10.69
CA LEU A 104 -12.37 5.77 -9.41
C LEU A 104 -12.57 4.26 -9.30
N VAL A 105 -12.64 3.58 -10.45
CA VAL A 105 -12.89 2.13 -10.50
C VAL A 105 -11.66 1.39 -10.03
N GLY A 106 -11.81 0.59 -8.99
CA GLY A 106 -10.82 -0.37 -8.52
C GLY A 106 -11.10 -1.79 -9.03
N ASP A 107 -10.18 -2.70 -8.76
CA ASP A 107 -10.34 -4.14 -9.04
C ASP A 107 -10.16 -5.00 -7.79
N ILE A 108 -10.38 -4.39 -6.62
CA ILE A 108 -10.34 -5.07 -5.32
C ILE A 108 -11.60 -5.91 -5.14
N GLU A 109 -11.42 -7.15 -4.75
CA GLU A 109 -12.50 -8.02 -4.31
C GLU A 109 -12.62 -7.95 -2.76
N GLY A 110 -13.85 -7.77 -2.23
CA GLY A 110 -14.09 -7.69 -0.78
C GLY A 110 -14.04 -6.26 -0.22
N ASP A 111 -13.28 -6.03 0.85
CA ASP A 111 -13.20 -4.72 1.50
C ASP A 111 -12.33 -3.76 0.69
N THR A 112 -12.92 -2.75 0.11
CA THR A 112 -12.23 -1.78 -0.75
C THR A 112 -11.42 -0.76 0.05
N PHE A 113 -10.37 -0.23 -0.57
CA PHE A 113 -9.54 0.81 0.01
C PHE A 113 -9.03 1.81 -1.03
N SER A 114 -8.53 2.92 -0.54
CA SER A 114 -7.90 4.00 -1.30
C SER A 114 -6.50 4.25 -0.76
N SER A 115 -5.63 4.78 -1.64
CA SER A 115 -4.30 5.30 -1.27
C SER A 115 -3.42 4.26 -0.56
N PRO A 116 -3.10 3.13 -1.21
CA PRO A 116 -2.15 2.15 -0.66
C PRO A 116 -0.77 2.81 -0.50
N ASP A 117 -0.21 2.67 0.69
CA ASP A 117 1.06 3.26 1.08
C ASP A 117 1.98 2.20 1.70
N GLY A 118 1.82 1.88 2.99
CA GLY A 118 2.57 0.81 3.63
C GLY A 118 2.28 -0.55 3.01
N LEU A 119 3.34 -1.33 2.75
CA LEU A 119 3.22 -2.62 2.09
C LEU A 119 4.20 -3.62 2.70
N ARG A 120 3.71 -4.79 3.09
CA ARG A 120 4.55 -5.88 3.58
C ARG A 120 4.00 -7.23 3.17
N ILE A 121 4.88 -8.13 2.72
CA ILE A 121 4.55 -9.55 2.61
C ILE A 121 5.25 -10.26 3.76
N ASP A 122 4.49 -11.00 4.55
CA ASP A 122 5.04 -11.75 5.67
C ASP A 122 5.64 -13.10 5.20
N PRO A 123 6.39 -13.81 6.07
CA PRO A 123 7.03 -15.08 5.70
C PRO A 123 6.07 -16.18 5.22
N GLU A 124 4.77 -16.07 5.51
CA GLU A 124 3.75 -17.00 5.02
C GLU A 124 3.11 -16.56 3.71
N GLY A 125 3.64 -15.50 3.08
CA GLY A 125 3.19 -14.98 1.80
C GLY A 125 1.93 -14.12 1.87
N ARG A 126 1.49 -13.70 3.06
CA ARG A 126 0.32 -12.83 3.21
C ARG A 126 0.71 -11.39 2.94
N MET A 127 -0.02 -10.73 2.05
CA MET A 127 0.20 -9.32 1.74
C MET A 127 -0.61 -8.44 2.69
N TRP A 128 0.08 -7.49 3.31
CA TRP A 128 -0.48 -6.48 4.20
C TRP A 128 -0.33 -5.11 3.54
N VAL A 129 -1.45 -4.44 3.35
CA VAL A 129 -1.52 -3.10 2.76
C VAL A 129 -2.02 -2.12 3.81
N GLN A 130 -1.36 -0.99 3.94
CA GLN A 130 -1.73 0.11 4.83
C GLN A 130 -2.07 1.32 3.99
N THR A 131 -2.94 2.19 4.46
CA THR A 131 -3.45 3.31 3.66
C THR A 131 -3.07 4.67 4.25
N ASP A 132 -2.85 5.63 3.34
CA ASP A 132 -2.61 7.05 3.64
C ASP A 132 -3.49 7.95 2.76
N HIS A 133 -4.78 7.98 3.01
CA HIS A 133 -5.63 8.99 2.39
C HIS A 133 -5.90 10.15 3.34
N SER A 134 -6.04 11.35 2.78
CA SER A 134 -6.38 12.56 3.56
C SER A 134 -7.81 12.47 4.10
N VAL A 135 -8.03 12.96 5.32
CA VAL A 135 -9.35 13.01 5.96
C VAL A 135 -9.65 14.44 6.42
N PRO A 136 -10.75 15.07 5.99
CA PRO A 136 -11.62 14.63 4.91
C PRO A 136 -10.92 14.79 3.55
N GLY A 137 -10.97 13.79 2.70
CA GLY A 137 -10.43 13.81 1.35
C GLY A 137 -11.53 13.75 0.30
N ASN A 138 -11.23 14.17 -0.93
CA ASN A 138 -12.17 14.07 -2.03
C ASN A 138 -12.16 12.65 -2.62
N SER A 139 -13.28 11.93 -2.51
CA SER A 139 -13.42 10.59 -3.12
C SER A 139 -13.52 10.63 -4.65
N GLY A 140 -13.74 11.81 -5.23
CA GLY A 140 -14.05 11.97 -6.65
C GLY A 140 -15.51 11.66 -7.01
N VAL A 141 -16.32 11.24 -6.06
CA VAL A 141 -17.77 11.06 -6.21
C VAL A 141 -18.46 12.29 -5.66
N ASP A 142 -19.46 12.79 -6.39
CA ASP A 142 -20.14 14.05 -6.05
C ASP A 142 -20.71 14.02 -4.61
N GLY A 143 -20.30 15.01 -3.82
CA GLY A 143 -20.73 15.17 -2.43
C GLY A 143 -20.22 14.12 -1.43
N THR A 144 -19.39 13.18 -1.84
CA THR A 144 -18.86 12.12 -0.98
C THR A 144 -17.39 12.37 -0.65
N THR A 145 -17.01 12.30 0.62
CA THR A 145 -15.62 12.35 1.04
C THR A 145 -14.97 10.95 0.99
N ILE A 146 -13.65 10.91 0.97
CA ILE A 146 -12.92 9.64 0.86
C ILE A 146 -13.15 8.74 2.08
N ASP A 147 -13.25 9.32 3.26
CA ASP A 147 -13.56 8.60 4.50
C ASP A 147 -15.01 8.08 4.54
N GLN A 148 -15.95 8.75 3.89
CA GLN A 148 -17.31 8.22 3.71
C GLN A 148 -17.34 7.03 2.75
N ALA A 149 -16.49 7.04 1.72
CA ALA A 149 -16.41 5.98 0.72
C ALA A 149 -15.64 4.74 1.24
N PHE A 150 -14.53 4.94 1.94
CA PHE A 150 -13.59 3.87 2.31
C PHE A 150 -13.38 3.69 3.82
N GLY A 151 -13.96 4.59 4.65
CA GLY A 151 -13.69 4.65 6.08
C GLY A 151 -12.37 5.36 6.40
N HIS A 152 -11.90 5.22 7.64
CA HIS A 152 -10.62 5.77 8.06
C HIS A 152 -9.45 4.94 7.50
N ASN A 153 -8.26 5.53 7.53
CA ASN A 153 -7.05 4.80 7.19
C ASN A 153 -6.93 3.51 7.99
N ALA A 154 -6.55 2.47 7.31
CA ALA A 154 -6.69 1.10 7.79
C ALA A 154 -5.55 0.20 7.27
N MET A 155 -5.46 -0.97 7.84
CA MET A 155 -4.60 -2.05 7.37
C MET A 155 -5.46 -3.18 6.84
N PHE A 156 -5.08 -3.72 5.69
CA PHE A 156 -5.80 -4.78 4.99
C PHE A 156 -4.89 -5.98 4.76
N TYR A 157 -5.49 -7.16 4.81
CA TYR A 157 -4.95 -8.36 4.20
C TYR A 157 -5.41 -8.41 2.75
N VAL A 158 -4.51 -8.73 1.83
CA VAL A 158 -4.83 -8.92 0.40
C VAL A 158 -4.33 -10.28 -0.05
N ASP A 159 -5.21 -11.09 -0.58
CA ASP A 159 -4.87 -12.35 -1.24
C ASP A 159 -4.26 -12.05 -2.61
N GLN A 160 -3.02 -12.50 -2.84
CA GLN A 160 -2.30 -12.21 -4.06
C GLN A 160 -2.84 -12.96 -5.30
N GLN A 161 -3.64 -14.00 -5.14
CA GLN A 161 -4.14 -14.83 -6.24
C GLN A 161 -5.43 -14.26 -6.84
N ASN A 162 -6.32 -13.77 -5.99
CA ASN A 162 -7.65 -13.35 -6.40
C ASN A 162 -7.98 -11.90 -6.03
N LYS A 163 -7.01 -11.13 -5.48
CA LYS A 163 -7.16 -9.74 -5.00
C LYS A 163 -8.23 -9.57 -3.93
N GLN A 164 -8.61 -10.65 -3.26
CA GLN A 164 -9.57 -10.57 -2.16
C GLN A 164 -8.95 -9.86 -0.97
N SER A 165 -9.58 -8.77 -0.57
CA SER A 165 -9.15 -7.92 0.54
C SER A 165 -10.05 -8.12 1.75
N LYS A 166 -9.45 -8.03 2.94
CA LYS A 166 -10.16 -7.98 4.23
C LYS A 166 -9.55 -6.92 5.11
N ARG A 167 -10.38 -6.03 5.62
CA ARG A 167 -9.97 -5.02 6.59
C ARG A 167 -9.58 -5.69 7.90
N PHE A 168 -8.35 -5.48 8.30
CA PHE A 168 -7.77 -6.10 9.49
C PHE A 168 -7.78 -5.17 10.70
N LEU A 169 -7.43 -3.90 10.49
CA LEU A 169 -7.30 -2.89 11.52
C LEU A 169 -7.73 -1.54 10.97
N VAL A 170 -8.45 -0.76 11.77
CA VAL A 170 -8.84 0.62 11.46
C VAL A 170 -8.15 1.54 12.45
N GLY A 171 -7.53 2.60 11.94
CA GLY A 171 -6.88 3.60 12.75
C GLY A 171 -7.84 4.65 13.35
N PRO A 172 -7.36 5.43 14.31
CA PRO A 172 -8.10 6.58 14.81
C PRO A 172 -8.28 7.66 13.71
N LEU A 173 -9.17 8.59 13.97
CA LEU A 173 -9.46 9.68 13.03
C LEU A 173 -8.19 10.47 12.67
N GLY A 174 -8.04 10.75 11.37
CA GLY A 174 -6.97 11.59 10.84
C GLY A 174 -5.57 10.96 10.84
N CYS A 175 -5.43 9.70 11.28
CA CYS A 175 -4.14 9.04 11.25
C CYS A 175 -3.82 8.49 9.86
N GLU A 176 -2.55 8.24 9.61
CA GLU A 176 -2.04 7.28 8.64
C GLU A 176 -1.72 5.97 9.37
N ILE A 177 -1.97 4.84 8.72
CA ILE A 177 -1.48 3.53 9.20
C ILE A 177 -0.22 3.20 8.44
N THR A 178 0.90 3.07 9.17
CA THR A 178 2.20 2.87 8.52
C THR A 178 3.09 1.91 9.30
N GLY A 179 3.98 1.25 8.58
CA GLY A 179 4.96 0.33 9.12
C GLY A 179 4.35 -0.93 9.73
N LEU A 180 4.92 -2.06 9.39
CA LEU A 180 4.62 -3.36 9.99
C LEU A 180 5.90 -4.09 10.33
N ALA A 181 6.09 -4.37 11.60
CA ALA A 181 7.06 -5.32 12.09
C ALA A 181 6.35 -6.47 12.81
N TYR A 182 6.98 -7.62 12.87
CA TYR A 182 6.41 -8.79 13.53
C TYR A 182 7.50 -9.65 14.18
N THR A 183 7.10 -10.42 15.19
CA THR A 183 7.97 -11.44 15.78
C THR A 183 8.18 -12.61 14.81
N PRO A 184 9.32 -13.33 14.88
CA PRO A 184 9.60 -14.46 13.97
C PRO A 184 8.51 -15.54 13.94
N ASP A 185 7.81 -15.73 15.04
CA ASP A 185 6.68 -16.66 15.18
C ASP A 185 5.33 -16.08 14.72
N LEU A 186 5.33 -14.83 14.26
CA LEU A 186 4.14 -14.09 13.82
C LEU A 186 3.03 -13.91 14.86
N THR A 187 3.30 -14.18 16.13
CA THR A 187 2.29 -14.04 17.20
C THR A 187 2.06 -12.60 17.63
N THR A 188 2.98 -11.71 17.27
CA THR A 188 2.91 -10.29 17.63
C THR A 188 3.23 -9.42 16.43
N PHE A 189 2.33 -8.48 16.13
CA PHE A 189 2.53 -7.41 15.15
C PHE A 189 2.72 -6.08 15.86
N PHE A 190 3.58 -5.23 15.30
CA PHE A 190 3.79 -3.85 15.69
C PHE A 190 3.40 -2.98 14.49
N VAL A 191 2.43 -2.09 14.69
CA VAL A 191 1.89 -1.20 13.66
C VAL A 191 1.95 0.23 14.16
N ASN A 192 2.31 1.17 13.31
CA ASN A 192 2.41 2.57 13.67
C ASN A 192 1.12 3.32 13.30
N ILE A 193 0.69 4.15 14.22
CA ILE A 193 -0.35 5.16 14.06
C ILE A 193 0.36 6.50 13.92
N GLN A 194 0.32 7.09 12.72
CA GLN A 194 1.03 8.33 12.41
C GLN A 194 0.04 9.49 12.29
N HIS A 195 0.40 10.65 12.84
CA HIS A 195 -0.35 11.90 12.77
C HIS A 195 -1.85 11.81 13.17
N PRO A 196 -2.22 11.07 14.24
CA PRO A 196 -3.62 10.99 14.64
C PRO A 196 -4.15 12.36 15.05
N THR A 197 -5.47 12.51 14.98
CA THR A 197 -6.19 13.66 15.53
C THR A 197 -7.03 13.24 16.74
N GLY A 198 -7.69 14.19 17.39
CA GLY A 198 -8.52 13.90 18.58
C GLY A 198 -7.68 13.58 19.82
N ASP A 199 -8.05 12.54 20.54
CA ASP A 199 -7.52 12.20 21.88
C ASP A 199 -6.57 10.99 21.86
N TRP A 200 -6.02 10.63 20.72
CA TRP A 200 -5.17 9.44 20.60
C TRP A 200 -3.75 9.69 21.11
N PRO A 201 -3.10 8.74 21.82
CA PRO A 201 -3.62 7.44 22.29
C PRO A 201 -4.30 7.50 23.66
N VAL A 202 -4.32 8.65 24.29
CA VAL A 202 -4.88 8.82 25.64
C VAL A 202 -5.94 9.89 25.62
N ALA A 203 -7.15 9.54 26.06
CA ALA A 203 -8.27 10.45 26.13
C ALA A 203 -7.95 11.70 26.99
N GLY A 204 -8.26 12.89 26.48
CA GLY A 204 -8.02 14.17 27.12
C GLY A 204 -6.59 14.71 26.99
N GLU A 205 -5.70 14.01 26.27
CA GLU A 205 -4.36 14.49 25.97
C GLU A 205 -4.23 14.96 24.51
N ALA A 206 -3.18 15.72 24.21
CA ALA A 206 -2.86 16.09 22.84
C ALA A 206 -2.53 14.83 22.00
N PRO A 207 -3.02 14.76 20.75
CA PRO A 207 -2.76 13.61 19.91
C PRO A 207 -1.28 13.43 19.61
N ARG A 208 -0.83 12.20 19.58
CA ARG A 208 0.57 11.85 19.23
C ARG A 208 0.66 10.52 18.52
N SER A 209 1.61 10.42 17.60
CA SER A 209 1.96 9.16 16.94
C SER A 209 2.38 8.11 17.96
N SER A 210 2.04 6.85 17.67
CA SER A 210 2.32 5.74 18.59
C SER A 210 2.45 4.43 17.82
N THR A 211 3.17 3.49 18.41
CA THR A 211 3.19 2.10 17.94
C THR A 211 2.21 1.29 18.77
N ILE A 212 1.32 0.58 18.10
CA ILE A 212 0.41 -0.38 18.74
C ILE A 212 0.94 -1.79 18.59
N VAL A 213 0.59 -2.63 19.55
CA VAL A 213 0.90 -4.06 19.57
C VAL A 213 -0.37 -4.84 19.32
N VAL A 214 -0.36 -5.69 18.30
CA VAL A 214 -1.50 -6.53 17.92
C VAL A 214 -1.16 -7.98 18.18
N ARG A 215 -2.00 -8.67 18.94
CA ARG A 215 -1.90 -10.09 19.26
C ARG A 215 -3.27 -10.73 19.21
N ARG A 216 -3.30 -12.01 18.90
CA ARG A 216 -4.51 -12.82 19.06
C ARG A 216 -4.68 -13.22 20.54
N THR A 217 -5.93 -13.30 20.98
CA THR A 217 -6.26 -13.74 22.35
C THR A 217 -5.96 -15.22 22.60
N ASP A 218 -5.86 -16.03 21.54
CA ASP A 218 -5.54 -17.46 21.59
C ASP A 218 -4.05 -17.75 21.40
N SER A 219 -3.21 -16.70 21.37
CA SER A 219 -1.75 -16.78 21.18
C SER A 219 -1.30 -17.47 19.88
N GLN A 220 -2.20 -17.63 18.91
CA GLN A 220 -1.85 -18.14 17.58
C GLN A 220 -1.24 -17.01 16.72
N PRO A 221 -0.53 -17.33 15.62
CA PRO A 221 -0.01 -16.34 14.70
C PRO A 221 -1.12 -15.41 14.18
N VAL A 222 -0.81 -14.13 14.11
CA VAL A 222 -1.68 -13.10 13.54
C VAL A 222 -1.87 -13.37 12.05
N GLY A 223 -3.10 -13.23 11.55
CA GLY A 223 -3.44 -13.53 10.16
C GLY A 223 -3.83 -14.98 9.89
N ASN A 224 -3.64 -15.91 10.83
CA ASN A 224 -4.18 -17.26 10.70
C ASN A 224 -5.69 -17.23 10.95
N CYS A 225 -6.47 -17.18 9.88
CA CYS A 225 -7.91 -17.42 9.92
C CYS A 225 -8.16 -18.93 9.99
N GLN A 226 -8.29 -19.51 11.18
CA GLN A 226 -8.94 -20.80 11.28
C GLN A 226 -10.42 -20.60 10.92
N ARG A 227 -10.86 -21.19 9.79
CA ARG A 227 -12.29 -21.34 9.55
C ARG A 227 -12.83 -22.22 10.70
N PRO A 228 -13.89 -21.81 11.43
CA PRO A 228 -14.55 -22.72 12.35
C PRO A 228 -14.97 -23.97 11.56
N GLY A 229 -14.38 -25.12 11.84
CA GLY A 229 -14.76 -26.41 11.27
C GLY A 229 -14.03 -26.90 10.02
N GLY A 230 -12.95 -26.27 9.55
CA GLY A 230 -12.13 -26.75 8.44
C GLY A 230 -10.87 -27.45 8.91
N GLY A 231 -10.84 -28.78 8.84
CA GLY A 231 -9.62 -29.56 9.05
C GLY A 231 -8.54 -29.17 8.03
N ARG A 232 -7.26 -29.15 8.45
CA ARG A 232 -6.11 -28.96 7.57
C ARG A 232 -6.16 -30.01 6.46
N ALA A 233 -6.27 -29.59 5.21
CA ALA A 233 -5.82 -30.43 4.11
C ALA A 233 -4.28 -30.50 4.22
N ARG A 234 -3.76 -31.74 4.28
CA ARG A 234 -2.32 -32.05 4.27
C ARG A 234 -1.77 -31.87 2.88
#